data_23492b234f8f831c902a59647e828922
#
_entry.id   23492b234f8f831c902a59647e828922
#
_cell.length_a   1.000
_cell.length_b   1.000
_cell.length_c   1.000
_cell.angle_alpha   90.00
_cell.angle_beta   90.00
_cell.angle_gamma   90.00
#
_symmetry.space_group_name_H-M   'P 1'
#
loop_
_entity.id
_entity.type
_entity.pdbx_description
1 polymer ?
#
loop_
_entity_poly.entity_id
_entity_poly.type
_entity_poly.pdbx_seq_one_letter_code
_entity_poly.pdbx_strand_id
1 'polypeptide(L)'
;MDIWALILFAIITLYVKHIVNSAIEKHNTEVDEVIRKEISKLLLVKIEEVFYKNTKVYLMWDRKTNRFLGQSEIYEELIKQVFEHNPHKDEIMIAESNDAGTVITVKDVVKRSEVFN
;
A
#
# COMPACT_ATOMS: atom_id res chain seq x y z
N MET A 1 -6.93 -13.04 16.19
CA MET A 1 -6.58 -12.62 14.81
C MET A 1 -6.57 -11.12 14.72
N ASP A 2 -5.53 -10.56 14.17
CA ASP A 2 -5.42 -9.11 14.05
C ASP A 2 -6.47 -8.58 13.06
N ILE A 3 -7.16 -7.52 13.44
CA ILE A 3 -8.19 -6.89 12.59
C ILE A 3 -7.59 -6.39 11.27
N TRP A 4 -6.33 -5.99 11.28
CA TRP A 4 -5.59 -5.56 10.09
C TRP A 4 -5.41 -6.69 9.09
N ALA A 5 -5.17 -7.91 9.57
CA ALA A 5 -5.05 -9.09 8.72
C ALA A 5 -6.36 -9.38 7.99
N LEU A 6 -7.50 -9.21 8.68
CA LEU A 6 -8.82 -9.38 8.08
C LEU A 6 -9.11 -8.32 7.01
N ILE A 7 -8.77 -7.07 7.29
CA ILE A 7 -8.99 -5.96 6.37
C ILE A 7 -8.10 -6.11 5.13
N LEU A 8 -6.83 -6.46 5.32
CA LEU A 8 -5.90 -6.72 4.22
C LEU A 8 -6.40 -7.88 3.36
N PHE A 9 -6.86 -8.94 3.99
CA PHE A 9 -7.42 -10.10 3.30
C PHE A 9 -8.66 -9.70 2.47
N ALA A 10 -9.53 -8.86 3.01
CA ALA A 10 -10.71 -8.37 2.29
C ALA A 10 -10.33 -7.54 1.06
N ILE A 11 -9.34 -6.66 1.17
CA ILE A 11 -8.84 -5.86 0.05
C ILE A 11 -8.26 -6.76 -1.03
N ILE A 12 -7.43 -7.71 -0.65
CA ILE A 12 -6.82 -8.67 -1.58
C ILE A 12 -7.89 -9.50 -2.27
N THR A 13 -8.90 -9.96 -1.54
CA THR A 13 -10.00 -10.75 -2.08
C THR A 13 -10.79 -9.95 -3.13
N LEU A 14 -11.11 -8.69 -2.86
CA LEU A 14 -11.81 -7.82 -3.81
C LEU A 14 -10.98 -7.58 -5.07
N TYR A 15 -9.68 -7.35 -4.92
CA TYR A 15 -8.77 -7.16 -6.03
C TYR A 15 -8.67 -8.42 -6.90
N VAL A 16 -8.50 -9.58 -6.27
CA VAL A 16 -8.44 -10.87 -6.95
C VAL A 16 -9.76 -11.15 -7.70
N LYS A 17 -10.89 -10.90 -7.05
CA LYS A 17 -12.20 -11.09 -7.66
C LYS A 17 -12.37 -10.22 -8.91
N HIS A 18 -11.90 -9.00 -8.86
CA HIS A 18 -11.94 -8.09 -10.00
C HIS A 18 -11.11 -8.63 -11.18
N ILE A 19 -9.89 -9.10 -10.91
CA ILE A 19 -9.00 -9.66 -11.94
C ILE A 19 -9.59 -10.94 -12.52
N VAL A 20 -10.11 -11.84 -11.68
CA VAL A 20 -10.70 -13.09 -12.11
C VAL A 20 -11.92 -12.86 -12.99
N ASN A 21 -12.79 -11.90 -12.63
CA ASN A 21 -13.95 -11.54 -13.44
C ASN A 21 -13.56 -11.00 -14.81
N SER A 22 -12.43 -10.32 -14.93
CA SER A 22 -11.95 -9.77 -16.20
C SER A 22 -11.16 -10.78 -17.03
N ALA A 23 -10.55 -11.77 -16.41
CA ALA A 23 -9.71 -12.77 -17.08
C ALA A 23 -10.46 -14.00 -17.58
N ILE A 24 -11.66 -14.23 -17.13
CA ILE A 24 -12.55 -15.35 -17.48
C ILE A 24 -11.85 -16.70 -17.70
N GLU A 25 -11.82 -17.50 -16.64
CA GLU A 25 -11.71 -18.97 -16.70
C GLU A 25 -10.52 -19.61 -17.43
N LYS A 26 -9.50 -18.87 -17.81
CA LYS A 26 -8.36 -19.48 -18.49
C LYS A 26 -7.23 -19.76 -17.50
N HIS A 27 -7.06 -21.02 -17.13
CA HIS A 27 -5.91 -21.52 -16.39
C HIS A 27 -5.69 -20.89 -15.02
N ASN A 28 -6.34 -21.45 -14.01
CA ASN A 28 -6.25 -21.03 -12.61
C ASN A 28 -4.82 -20.85 -12.10
N THR A 29 -3.87 -21.66 -12.59
CA THR A 29 -2.48 -21.61 -12.15
C THR A 29 -1.74 -20.35 -12.64
N GLU A 30 -1.95 -19.96 -13.89
CA GLU A 30 -1.32 -18.77 -14.48
C GLU A 30 -1.90 -17.50 -13.87
N VAL A 31 -3.19 -17.48 -13.60
CA VAL A 31 -3.87 -16.36 -12.96
C VAL A 31 -3.35 -16.16 -11.54
N ASP A 32 -3.16 -17.24 -10.77
CA ASP A 32 -2.63 -17.17 -9.42
C ASP A 32 -1.21 -16.59 -9.38
N GLU A 33 -0.35 -16.95 -10.32
CA GLU A 33 1.00 -16.41 -10.40
C GLU A 33 1.00 -14.92 -10.75
N VAL A 34 0.15 -14.50 -11.68
CA VAL A 34 0.03 -13.09 -12.06
C VAL A 34 -0.48 -12.27 -10.88
N ILE A 35 -1.49 -12.76 -10.17
CA ILE A 35 -2.04 -12.09 -9.00
C ILE A 35 -0.98 -11.94 -7.91
N ARG A 36 -0.22 -12.98 -7.63
CA ARG A 36 0.85 -12.94 -6.63
C ARG A 36 1.93 -11.92 -7.00
N LYS A 37 2.30 -11.84 -8.28
CA LYS A 37 3.25 -10.86 -8.77
C LYS A 37 2.75 -9.43 -8.56
N GLU A 38 1.50 -9.16 -8.93
CA GLU A 38 0.91 -7.83 -8.78
C GLU A 38 0.81 -7.41 -7.30
N ILE A 39 0.38 -8.33 -6.44
CA ILE A 39 0.28 -8.06 -5.00
C ILE A 39 1.66 -7.84 -4.39
N SER A 40 2.68 -8.59 -4.82
CA SER A 40 4.03 -8.45 -4.27
C SER A 40 4.67 -7.11 -4.63
N LYS A 41 4.21 -6.45 -5.70
CA LYS A 41 4.70 -5.14 -6.12
C LYS A 41 3.99 -3.97 -5.43
N LEU A 42 2.94 -4.25 -4.69
CA LEU A 42 2.14 -3.25 -3.98
C LEU A 42 2.63 -3.09 -2.55
N LEU A 43 2.91 -1.87 -2.16
CA LEU A 43 3.25 -1.53 -0.77
C LEU A 43 2.07 -0.80 -0.15
N LEU A 44 1.44 -1.43 0.84
CA LEU A 44 0.32 -0.84 1.57
C LEU A 44 0.85 -0.11 2.80
N VAL A 45 0.59 1.18 2.89
CA VAL A 45 1.18 2.03 3.92
C VAL A 45 0.13 2.88 4.62
N LYS A 46 0.49 3.36 5.81
CA LYS A 46 -0.22 4.44 6.50
C LYS A 46 0.73 5.61 6.70
N ILE A 47 0.18 6.82 6.70
CA ILE A 47 0.95 8.04 6.94
C ILE A 47 0.41 8.70 8.20
N GLU A 48 1.33 9.06 9.09
CA GLU A 48 1.03 9.88 10.26
C GLU A 48 1.60 11.28 10.05
N GLU A 49 0.85 12.30 10.43
CA GLU A 49 1.32 13.67 10.45
C GLU A 49 1.65 14.04 11.90
N VAL A 50 2.89 14.43 12.13
CA VAL A 50 3.37 14.79 13.47
C VAL A 50 3.96 16.19 13.44
N PHE A 51 3.67 17.00 14.45
CA PHE A 51 4.29 18.31 14.60
C PHE A 51 5.48 18.21 15.56
N TYR A 52 6.63 18.65 15.10
CA TYR A 52 7.84 18.70 15.89
C TYR A 52 8.46 20.10 15.75
N LYS A 53 8.57 20.82 16.85
CA LYS A 53 9.08 22.21 16.86
C LYS A 53 8.39 23.11 15.83
N ASN A 54 7.06 23.03 15.76
CA ASN A 54 6.21 23.79 14.83
C ASN A 54 6.39 23.39 13.36
N THR A 55 7.09 22.28 13.09
CA THR A 55 7.26 21.75 11.74
C THR A 55 6.46 20.48 11.59
N LYS A 56 5.68 20.39 10.50
CA LYS A 56 4.91 19.20 10.18
C LYS A 56 5.83 18.17 9.53
N VAL A 57 5.83 16.95 10.07
CA VAL A 57 6.63 15.84 9.56
C VAL A 57 5.69 14.69 9.21
N TYR A 58 5.90 14.09 8.07
CA TYR A 58 5.16 12.90 7.63
C TYR A 58 5.96 11.66 7.98
N LEU A 59 5.32 10.70 8.66
CA LEU A 59 5.89 9.40 8.98
C LEU A 59 5.14 8.34 8.19
N MET A 60 5.86 7.43 7.56
CA MET A 60 5.26 6.36 6.77
C MET A 60 5.57 5.01 7.39
N TRP A 61 4.53 4.18 7.53
CA TRP A 61 4.59 2.86 8.13
C TRP A 61 4.02 1.82 7.18
N ASP A 62 4.64 0.64 7.13
CA ASP A 62 4.08 -0.51 6.43
C ASP A 62 2.90 -1.06 7.23
N ARG A 63 1.72 -1.10 6.62
CA ARG A 63 0.52 -1.60 7.30
C ARG A 63 0.54 -3.09 7.56
N LYS A 64 1.22 -3.84 6.71
CA LYS A 64 1.27 -5.28 6.83
C LYS A 64 2.19 -5.73 7.97
N THR A 65 3.36 -5.14 8.09
CA THR A 65 4.39 -5.51 9.06
C THR A 65 4.49 -4.54 10.22
N ASN A 66 3.85 -3.39 10.13
CA ASN A 66 3.95 -2.27 11.06
C ASN A 66 5.38 -1.75 11.22
N ARG A 67 6.19 -1.92 10.18
CA ARG A 67 7.57 -1.46 10.14
C ARG A 67 7.63 0.00 9.69
N PHE A 68 8.52 0.78 10.32
CA PHE A 68 8.77 2.16 9.92
C PHE A 68 9.48 2.20 8.57
N LEU A 69 8.96 3.01 7.64
CA LEU A 69 9.49 3.09 6.27
C LEU A 69 10.27 4.37 6.01
N GLY A 70 9.93 5.48 6.65
CA GLY A 70 10.64 6.72 6.44
C GLY A 70 9.90 7.92 7.01
N GLN A 71 10.56 9.07 6.95
CA GLN A 71 10.00 10.34 7.40
C GLN A 71 10.55 11.49 6.55
N SER A 72 9.73 12.51 6.35
CA SER A 72 10.14 13.74 5.68
C SER A 72 9.16 14.86 5.97
N GLU A 73 9.64 16.10 5.88
CA GLU A 73 8.80 17.29 5.94
C GLU A 73 8.04 17.49 4.63
N ILE A 74 8.53 16.91 3.54
CA ILE A 74 7.95 17.02 2.21
C ILE A 74 7.39 15.67 1.78
N TYR A 75 6.08 15.64 1.50
CA TYR A 75 5.34 14.42 1.15
C TYR A 75 5.95 13.71 -0.06
N GLU A 76 6.25 14.43 -1.12
CA GLU A 76 6.80 13.89 -2.36
C GLU A 76 8.17 13.25 -2.15
N GLU A 77 8.99 13.85 -1.29
CA GLU A 77 10.31 13.30 -0.95
C GLU A 77 10.19 12.02 -0.15
N LEU A 78 9.20 11.95 0.75
CA LEU A 78 8.93 10.73 1.51
C LEU A 78 8.57 9.57 0.59
N ILE A 79 7.72 9.81 -0.39
CA ILE A 79 7.34 8.81 -1.39
C ILE A 79 8.58 8.32 -2.16
N LYS A 80 9.43 9.23 -2.60
CA LYS A 80 10.68 8.89 -3.30
C LYS A 80 11.60 8.04 -2.44
N GLN A 81 11.81 8.42 -1.18
CA GLN A 81 12.63 7.66 -0.25
C GLN A 81 12.15 6.23 -0.09
N VAL A 82 10.85 6.05 0.08
CA VAL A 82 10.26 4.73 0.29
C VAL A 82 10.43 3.86 -0.96
N PHE A 83 10.23 4.41 -2.15
CA PHE A 83 10.49 3.67 -3.39
C PHE A 83 11.96 3.31 -3.56
N GLU A 84 12.87 4.21 -3.21
CA GLU A 84 14.31 3.95 -3.30
C GLU A 84 14.76 2.82 -2.38
N HIS A 85 14.20 2.76 -1.17
CA HIS A 85 14.51 1.70 -0.21
C HIS A 85 13.76 0.39 -0.49
N ASN A 86 12.79 0.41 -1.39
CA ASN A 86 12.00 -0.76 -1.76
C ASN A 86 11.96 -0.89 -3.30
N PRO A 87 13.11 -1.20 -3.93
CA PRO A 87 13.22 -1.16 -5.40
C PRO A 87 12.34 -2.15 -6.14
N HIS A 88 11.85 -3.19 -5.47
CA HIS A 88 10.96 -4.19 -6.04
C HIS A 88 9.48 -3.82 -5.96
N LYS A 89 9.14 -2.69 -5.34
CA LYS A 89 7.77 -2.20 -5.24
C LYS A 89 7.50 -1.17 -6.35
N ASP A 90 6.40 -1.34 -7.07
CA ASP A 90 6.02 -0.46 -8.17
C ASP A 90 4.91 0.52 -7.81
N GLU A 91 4.14 0.22 -6.77
CA GLU A 91 3.04 1.06 -6.32
C GLU A 91 3.03 1.19 -4.80
N ILE A 92 2.69 2.38 -4.32
CA ILE A 92 2.42 2.63 -2.91
C ILE A 92 0.94 3.00 -2.78
N MET A 93 0.21 2.23 -1.97
CA MET A 93 -1.19 2.50 -1.66
C MET A 93 -1.28 3.06 -0.25
N ILE A 94 -1.76 4.29 -0.14
CA ILE A 94 -1.92 4.97 1.14
C ILE A 94 -3.35 4.79 1.60
N ALA A 95 -3.53 4.17 2.75
CA ALA A 95 -4.84 3.85 3.28
C ALA A 95 -4.98 4.27 4.73
N GLU A 96 -6.19 4.67 5.12
CA GLU A 96 -6.55 4.97 6.49
C GLU A 96 -7.66 4.06 6.96
N SER A 97 -7.64 3.74 8.24
CA SER A 97 -8.75 3.06 8.89
C SER A 97 -9.55 4.05 9.72
N ASN A 98 -10.84 3.75 9.93
CA ASN A 98 -11.63 4.49 10.89
C ASN A 98 -11.17 4.15 12.33
N ASP A 99 -11.71 4.87 13.33
CA ASP A 99 -11.33 4.68 14.73
C ASP A 99 -11.58 3.25 15.24
N ALA A 100 -12.61 2.61 14.70
CA ALA A 100 -12.93 1.22 15.06
C ALA A 100 -12.09 0.19 14.31
N GLY A 101 -11.34 0.60 13.28
CA GLY A 101 -10.55 -0.30 12.45
C GLY A 101 -11.37 -1.23 11.55
N THR A 102 -12.66 -0.94 11.35
CA THR A 102 -13.58 -1.79 10.58
C THR A 102 -13.68 -1.39 9.12
N VAL A 103 -13.32 -0.17 8.78
CA VAL A 103 -13.37 0.35 7.41
C VAL A 103 -12.02 0.93 7.05
N ILE A 104 -11.50 0.54 5.87
CA ILE A 104 -10.30 1.13 5.30
C ILE A 104 -10.71 1.98 4.10
N THR A 105 -10.19 3.20 4.06
CA THR A 105 -10.35 4.11 2.93
C THR A 105 -9.00 4.31 2.27
N VAL A 106 -8.92 4.06 0.97
CA VAL A 106 -7.72 4.35 0.20
C VAL A 106 -7.68 5.85 -0.07
N LYS A 107 -6.62 6.51 0.40
CA LYS A 107 -6.42 7.94 0.24
C LYS A 107 -5.74 8.28 -1.07
N ASP A 108 -4.75 7.49 -1.46
CA ASP A 108 -3.98 7.75 -2.65
C ASP A 108 -3.28 6.47 -3.12
N VAL A 109 -2.99 6.41 -4.41
CA VAL A 109 -2.18 5.35 -5.01
C VAL A 109 -1.12 6.03 -5.86
N VAL A 110 0.14 5.80 -5.54
CA VAL A 110 1.27 6.41 -6.25
C VAL A 110 2.04 5.32 -6.97
N LYS A 111 2.28 5.50 -8.25
CA LYS A 111 3.07 4.58 -9.06
C LYS A 111 4.52 5.06 -9.15
N ARG A 112 5.45 4.11 -9.16
CA ARG A 112 6.88 4.43 -9.30
C ARG A 112 7.15 5.26 -10.55
N SER A 113 6.48 4.95 -11.66
CA SER A 113 6.64 5.68 -12.92
C SER A 113 6.22 7.15 -12.83
N GLU A 114 5.34 7.50 -11.90
CA GLU A 114 4.90 8.88 -11.68
C GLU A 114 5.94 9.69 -10.90
N VAL A 115 6.78 9.03 -10.13
CA VAL A 115 7.75 9.67 -9.22
C VAL A 115 9.14 9.78 -9.88
N PHE A 116 9.52 8.80 -10.67
CA PHE A 116 10.85 8.71 -11.29
C PHE A 116 10.79 8.86 -12.81
N ASN A 117 10.08 9.82 -13.27
CA ASN A 117 10.04 10.14 -14.70
C ASN A 117 11.32 10.79 -15.16
#